data_d1f3158bcc4a4e0cea7686c54fed82ef
#
_entry.id   d1f3158bcc4a4e0cea7686c54fed82ef
#
_cell.length_a   1.000
_cell.length_b   1.000
_cell.length_c   1.000
_cell.angle_alpha   90.00
_cell.angle_beta   90.00
_cell.angle_gamma   90.00
#
_symmetry.space_group_name_H-M   'P 1'
#
loop_
_entity.id
_entity.type
_entity.pdbx_description
1 polymer ?
#
loop_
_entity_poly.entity_id
_entity_poly.type
_entity_poly.pdbx_seq_one_letter_code
_entity_poly.pdbx_strand_id
1 'polypeptide(L)'
;TDGTIDFFNLDVGGNWGPVSYIQHGMYPEGHWAQMCGEAKQATTLPVLYVGRVVHAETAERIIADDQADMVGLVRALIADPRWLTLNLAGEPERVRPCVALNDCIHRYTLEGLGFGCGTNPRAGRESKPPIGTASQPVRLLVVGGGPAGMELAATAAERGHEVELWEAKPEFGGR
;
A
#
# COMPACT_ATOMS: atom_id res chain seq x y z
N THR A 1 23.95 -23.47 9.71
CA THR A 1 22.59 -24.07 9.63
C THR A 1 22.72 -25.52 9.29
N ASP A 2 21.86 -26.36 9.84
CA ASP A 2 21.76 -27.79 9.58
C ASP A 2 21.00 -28.12 8.27
N GLY A 3 20.70 -27.10 7.46
CA GLY A 3 19.97 -27.24 6.20
C GLY A 3 18.44 -27.37 6.37
N THR A 4 17.91 -27.03 7.54
CA THR A 4 16.46 -27.11 7.81
C THR A 4 15.69 -25.87 7.38
N ILE A 5 16.38 -24.76 7.10
CA ILE A 5 15.78 -23.49 6.62
C ILE A 5 16.58 -22.93 5.46
N ASP A 6 15.91 -22.26 4.53
CA ASP A 6 16.48 -21.71 3.31
C ASP A 6 16.67 -20.18 3.39
N PHE A 7 15.85 -19.47 4.16
CA PHE A 7 15.96 -18.03 4.34
C PHE A 7 15.29 -17.59 5.65
N PHE A 8 15.60 -16.37 6.08
CA PHE A 8 14.93 -15.71 7.20
C PHE A 8 13.95 -14.67 6.71
N ASN A 9 12.72 -14.69 7.24
CA ASN A 9 11.77 -13.59 7.11
C ASN A 9 11.80 -12.80 8.44
N LEU A 10 12.28 -11.55 8.37
CA LEU A 10 12.42 -10.70 9.55
C LEU A 10 11.35 -9.60 9.57
N ASP A 11 10.60 -9.61 10.65
CA ASP A 11 9.69 -8.54 11.05
C ASP A 11 10.02 -8.15 12.50
N VAL A 12 10.03 -6.85 12.78
CA VAL A 12 10.44 -6.33 14.09
C VAL A 12 9.23 -5.81 14.84
N GLY A 13 9.14 -6.18 16.12
CA GLY A 13 8.08 -5.75 17.01
C GLY A 13 7.15 -6.86 17.45
N GLY A 14 6.05 -6.49 18.07
CA GLY A 14 5.07 -7.44 18.60
C GLY A 14 3.70 -6.81 18.81
N ASN A 15 2.71 -7.66 19.11
CA ASN A 15 1.35 -7.22 19.48
C ASN A 15 1.30 -6.55 20.86
N TRP A 16 2.27 -6.86 21.71
CA TRP A 16 2.30 -6.47 23.10
C TRP A 16 3.57 -5.65 23.35
N GLY A 17 3.38 -4.40 23.76
CA GLY A 17 4.50 -3.51 24.10
C GLY A 17 4.61 -2.29 23.20
N PRO A 18 5.63 -1.44 23.42
CA PRO A 18 5.74 -0.14 22.75
C PRO A 18 6.19 -0.22 21.29
N VAL A 19 6.71 -1.37 20.86
CA VAL A 19 7.23 -1.55 19.50
C VAL A 19 6.20 -2.27 18.65
N SER A 20 5.54 -1.52 17.79
CA SER A 20 4.55 -2.08 16.86
C SER A 20 5.22 -2.77 15.68
N TYR A 21 4.88 -4.04 15.46
CA TYR A 21 5.27 -4.74 14.22
C TYR A 21 4.46 -4.25 13.00
N ILE A 22 3.29 -3.64 13.23
CA ILE A 22 2.46 -3.02 12.19
C ILE A 22 2.56 -1.50 12.31
N GLN A 23 3.64 -0.93 11.74
CA GLN A 23 3.90 0.49 11.85
C GLN A 23 2.78 1.31 11.18
N HIS A 24 2.25 2.28 11.92
CA HIS A 24 1.30 3.28 11.41
C HIS A 24 2.02 4.45 10.74
N GLY A 25 1.27 5.43 10.24
CA GLY A 25 1.78 6.53 9.43
C GLY A 25 2.85 7.43 10.08
N MET A 26 3.00 7.41 11.40
CA MET A 26 4.02 8.21 12.09
C MET A 26 5.42 7.58 12.10
N TYR A 27 5.54 6.30 11.77
CA TYR A 27 6.85 5.68 11.57
C TYR A 27 7.36 6.01 10.15
N PRO A 28 8.66 6.27 9.97
CA PRO A 28 9.24 6.36 8.63
C PRO A 28 9.18 5.02 7.90
N GLU A 29 9.29 5.06 6.59
CA GLU A 29 9.39 3.85 5.79
C GLU A 29 10.71 3.13 6.03
N GLY A 30 10.67 1.80 6.05
CA GLY A 30 11.86 0.99 6.31
C GLY A 30 12.42 1.17 7.73
N HIS A 31 11.60 1.60 8.69
CA HIS A 31 12.03 1.97 10.04
C HIS A 31 12.93 0.94 10.73
N TRP A 32 12.69 -0.34 10.50
CA TRP A 32 13.45 -1.43 11.11
C TRP A 32 14.49 -2.05 10.19
N ALA A 33 14.72 -1.49 9.00
CA ALA A 33 15.63 -2.08 8.03
C ALA A 33 17.07 -2.19 8.55
N GLN A 34 17.54 -1.21 9.32
CA GLN A 34 18.86 -1.26 9.95
C GLN A 34 19.00 -2.48 10.89
N MET A 35 18.00 -2.74 11.75
CA MET A 35 18.01 -3.91 12.63
C MET A 35 18.00 -5.23 11.85
N CYS A 36 17.31 -5.24 10.70
CA CYS A 36 17.34 -6.37 9.79
C CYS A 36 18.75 -6.58 9.22
N GLY A 37 19.45 -5.50 8.83
CA GLY A 37 20.84 -5.55 8.38
C GLY A 37 21.80 -6.08 9.45
N GLU A 38 21.64 -5.70 10.70
CA GLU A 38 22.41 -6.25 11.82
C GLU A 38 22.20 -7.78 11.96
N ALA A 39 20.95 -8.25 11.83
CA ALA A 39 20.64 -9.65 11.87
C ALA A 39 21.19 -10.40 10.63
N LYS A 40 21.16 -9.77 9.44
CA LYS A 40 21.73 -10.31 8.21
C LYS A 40 23.23 -10.59 8.34
N GLN A 41 23.98 -9.73 9.02
CA GLN A 41 25.41 -9.95 9.26
C GLN A 41 25.73 -11.18 10.11
N ALA A 42 24.75 -11.72 10.86
CA ALA A 42 24.90 -12.91 11.67
C ALA A 42 24.59 -14.23 10.93
N THR A 43 24.20 -14.16 9.66
CA THR A 43 23.83 -15.35 8.86
C THR A 43 24.38 -15.28 7.44
N THR A 44 24.53 -16.44 6.82
CA THR A 44 24.84 -16.58 5.38
C THR A 44 23.59 -16.88 4.55
N LEU A 45 22.43 -17.06 5.19
CA LEU A 45 21.17 -17.30 4.50
C LEU A 45 20.56 -15.98 4.03
N PRO A 46 19.82 -16.01 2.93
CA PRO A 46 19.07 -14.85 2.48
C PRO A 46 18.12 -14.31 3.55
N VAL A 47 17.98 -13.00 3.62
CA VAL A 47 17.11 -12.31 4.58
C VAL A 47 16.05 -11.52 3.83
N LEU A 48 14.79 -11.78 4.15
CA LEU A 48 13.62 -11.03 3.69
C LEU A 48 13.23 -10.02 4.78
N TYR A 49 13.21 -8.75 4.44
CA TYR A 49 12.68 -7.68 5.30
C TYR A 49 11.20 -7.43 5.02
N VAL A 50 10.40 -7.33 6.07
CA VAL A 50 9.00 -6.88 6.01
C VAL A 50 8.79 -5.78 7.05
N GLY A 51 8.39 -4.58 6.63
CA GLY A 51 8.11 -3.49 7.57
C GLY A 51 7.96 -2.13 6.89
N ARG A 52 6.73 -1.68 6.68
CA ARG A 52 6.39 -0.36 6.16
C ARG A 52 7.25 0.09 4.97
N VAL A 53 7.28 -0.69 3.94
CA VAL A 53 7.78 -0.27 2.62
C VAL A 53 6.58 0.12 1.76
N VAL A 54 6.55 1.37 1.30
CA VAL A 54 5.45 1.95 0.51
C VAL A 54 5.93 2.30 -0.89
N HIS A 55 7.09 2.95 -1.00
CA HIS A 55 7.67 3.38 -2.27
C HIS A 55 8.81 2.46 -2.72
N ALA A 56 9.00 2.35 -4.02
CA ALA A 56 10.04 1.49 -4.61
C ALA A 56 11.45 1.95 -4.22
N GLU A 57 11.66 3.25 -4.11
CA GLU A 57 12.94 3.84 -3.69
C GLU A 57 13.35 3.38 -2.28
N THR A 58 12.39 3.15 -1.40
CA THR A 58 12.67 2.58 -0.07
C THR A 58 13.07 1.12 -0.18
N ALA A 59 12.41 0.33 -1.03
CA ALA A 59 12.78 -1.07 -1.25
C ALA A 59 14.20 -1.17 -1.86
N GLU A 60 14.48 -0.39 -2.90
CA GLU A 60 15.79 -0.33 -3.55
C GLU A 60 16.90 0.08 -2.58
N ARG A 61 16.67 1.09 -1.74
CA ARG A 61 17.62 1.53 -0.73
C ARG A 61 17.95 0.42 0.27
N ILE A 62 16.94 -0.30 0.77
CA ILE A 62 17.14 -1.41 1.73
C ILE A 62 18.06 -2.49 1.14
N ILE A 63 17.87 -2.82 -0.14
CA ILE A 63 18.73 -3.78 -0.84
C ILE A 63 20.12 -3.20 -1.10
N ALA A 64 20.20 -1.97 -1.59
CA ALA A 64 21.47 -1.31 -1.92
C ALA A 64 22.37 -1.09 -0.69
N ASP A 65 21.75 -0.81 0.47
CA ASP A 65 22.44 -0.64 1.77
C ASP A 65 22.78 -1.99 2.45
N ASP A 66 22.59 -3.10 1.77
CA ASP A 66 22.81 -4.48 2.28
C ASP A 66 22.05 -4.80 3.56
N GLN A 67 20.87 -4.16 3.76
CA GLN A 67 20.04 -4.38 4.94
C GLN A 67 19.15 -5.62 4.82
N ALA A 68 18.85 -6.06 3.60
CA ALA A 68 18.15 -7.30 3.29
C ALA A 68 18.52 -7.79 1.88
N ASP A 69 18.23 -9.04 1.57
CA ASP A 69 18.34 -9.61 0.21
C ASP A 69 17.01 -9.50 -0.56
N MET A 70 15.92 -9.42 0.17
CA MET A 70 14.57 -9.35 -0.37
C MET A 70 13.71 -8.40 0.47
N VAL A 71 12.70 -7.80 -0.16
CA VAL A 71 11.70 -6.95 0.52
C VAL A 71 10.31 -7.52 0.32
N GLY A 72 9.59 -7.75 1.42
CA GLY A 72 8.21 -8.20 1.41
C GLY A 72 7.23 -7.05 1.53
N LEU A 73 6.20 -7.05 0.69
CA LEU A 73 5.16 -6.02 0.64
C LEU A 73 3.80 -6.64 0.97
N VAL A 74 3.08 -6.05 1.91
CA VAL A 74 1.69 -6.44 2.21
C VAL A 74 0.75 -5.26 2.01
N ARG A 75 0.82 -4.25 2.88
CA ARG A 75 -0.12 -3.12 2.84
C ARG A 75 0.02 -2.26 1.58
N ALA A 76 1.22 -2.16 1.00
CA ALA A 76 1.42 -1.48 -0.28
C ALA A 76 0.63 -2.16 -1.41
N LEU A 77 0.64 -3.50 -1.46
CA LEU A 77 -0.12 -4.29 -2.44
C LEU A 77 -1.63 -4.30 -2.16
N ILE A 78 -2.05 -4.15 -0.90
CA ILE A 78 -3.47 -3.94 -0.56
C ILE A 78 -3.95 -2.57 -1.07
N ALA A 79 -3.10 -1.54 -0.94
CA ALA A 79 -3.41 -0.20 -1.41
C ALA A 79 -3.44 -0.13 -2.95
N ASP A 80 -2.47 -0.74 -3.63
CA ASP A 80 -2.47 -0.89 -5.09
C ASP A 80 -1.87 -2.24 -5.52
N PRO A 81 -2.69 -3.18 -6.01
CA PRO A 81 -2.20 -4.44 -6.55
C PRO A 81 -1.25 -4.29 -7.75
N ARG A 82 -1.28 -3.14 -8.43
CA ARG A 82 -0.42 -2.83 -9.59
C ARG A 82 0.93 -2.23 -9.17
N TRP A 83 1.21 -2.15 -7.87
CA TRP A 83 2.41 -1.51 -7.34
C TRP A 83 3.67 -1.91 -8.11
N LEU A 84 3.93 -3.20 -8.25
CA LEU A 84 5.11 -3.70 -8.96
C LEU A 84 5.07 -3.35 -10.46
N THR A 85 3.93 -3.58 -11.10
CA THR A 85 3.77 -3.35 -12.55
C THR A 85 4.00 -1.87 -12.91
N LEU A 86 3.44 -0.95 -12.11
CA LEU A 86 3.58 0.48 -12.35
C LEU A 86 5.02 0.97 -12.09
N ASN A 87 5.66 0.50 -11.02
CA ASN A 87 7.06 0.85 -10.76
C ASN A 87 7.99 0.32 -11.86
N LEU A 88 7.79 -0.91 -12.33
CA LEU A 88 8.57 -1.46 -13.45
C LEU A 88 8.31 -0.74 -14.79
N ALA A 89 7.15 -0.15 -14.96
CA ALA A 89 6.81 0.67 -16.12
C ALA A 89 7.39 2.10 -16.05
N GLY A 90 8.01 2.49 -14.93
CA GLY A 90 8.49 3.85 -14.69
C GLY A 90 7.38 4.86 -14.41
N GLU A 91 6.26 4.41 -13.86
CA GLU A 91 5.07 5.22 -13.56
C GLU A 91 4.75 5.21 -12.04
N PRO A 92 5.72 5.46 -11.14
CA PRO A 92 5.52 5.36 -9.69
C PRO A 92 4.48 6.35 -9.16
N GLU A 93 4.30 7.50 -9.83
CA GLU A 93 3.31 8.53 -9.46
C GLU A 93 1.85 8.05 -9.62
N ARG A 94 1.63 6.97 -10.38
CA ARG A 94 0.31 6.34 -10.56
C ARG A 94 0.00 5.30 -9.49
N VAL A 95 0.98 4.94 -8.69
CA VAL A 95 0.79 3.98 -7.59
C VAL A 95 -0.02 4.64 -6.48
N ARG A 96 -1.09 4.00 -6.06
CA ARG A 96 -1.87 4.41 -4.89
C ARG A 96 -1.11 4.05 -3.61
N PRO A 97 -0.57 5.03 -2.86
CA PRO A 97 0.27 4.73 -1.70
C PRO A 97 -0.53 4.22 -0.50
N CYS A 98 0.08 3.36 0.28
CA CYS A 98 -0.43 2.97 1.59
C CYS A 98 -0.14 4.08 2.61
N VAL A 99 -1.17 4.77 3.08
CA VAL A 99 -1.05 5.83 4.10
C VAL A 99 -0.99 5.30 5.54
N ALA A 100 -0.90 3.99 5.70
CA ALA A 100 -0.73 3.28 6.97
C ALA A 100 -1.76 3.65 8.06
N LEU A 101 -3.01 3.84 7.68
CA LEU A 101 -4.15 3.97 8.62
C LEU A 101 -4.38 2.69 9.44
N ASN A 102 -3.86 1.56 8.98
CA ASN A 102 -4.09 0.23 9.52
C ASN A 102 -5.57 -0.22 9.53
N ASP A 103 -6.43 0.47 8.78
CA ASP A 103 -7.84 0.16 8.63
C ASP A 103 -8.07 -1.29 8.13
N CYS A 104 -7.22 -1.77 7.23
CA CYS A 104 -7.25 -3.16 6.74
C CYS A 104 -7.12 -4.21 7.85
N ILE A 105 -6.44 -3.86 8.95
CA ILE A 105 -6.23 -4.74 10.10
C ILE A 105 -7.32 -4.47 11.15
N HIS A 106 -7.54 -3.20 11.48
CA HIS A 106 -8.48 -2.77 12.50
C HIS A 106 -9.91 -3.29 12.23
N ARG A 107 -10.42 -3.07 11.03
CA ARG A 107 -11.77 -3.52 10.63
C ARG A 107 -11.96 -5.02 10.80
N TYR A 108 -10.99 -5.81 10.34
CA TYR A 108 -11.11 -7.26 10.39
C TYR A 108 -10.92 -7.81 11.80
N THR A 109 -9.88 -7.34 12.52
CA THR A 109 -9.48 -7.95 13.80
C THR A 109 -10.26 -7.42 15.01
N LEU A 110 -10.64 -6.15 15.01
CA LEU A 110 -11.25 -5.50 16.17
C LEU A 110 -12.74 -5.25 16.01
N GLU A 111 -13.19 -4.92 14.81
CA GLU A 111 -14.60 -4.57 14.58
C GLU A 111 -15.41 -5.72 13.96
N GLY A 112 -14.77 -6.83 13.55
CA GLY A 112 -15.44 -7.93 12.87
C GLY A 112 -16.08 -7.55 11.53
N LEU A 113 -15.69 -6.39 10.98
CA LEU A 113 -16.12 -5.93 9.67
C LEU A 113 -15.34 -6.62 8.57
N GLY A 114 -15.87 -6.62 7.35
CA GLY A 114 -15.14 -7.14 6.19
C GLY A 114 -13.84 -6.39 5.96
N PHE A 115 -12.84 -7.10 5.40
CA PHE A 115 -11.56 -6.53 5.01
C PHE A 115 -11.73 -5.31 4.09
N GLY A 116 -10.89 -4.30 4.26
CA GLY A 116 -10.96 -3.07 3.47
C GLY A 116 -9.68 -2.23 3.60
N CYS A 117 -9.59 -1.18 2.80
CA CYS A 117 -8.48 -0.23 2.82
C CYS A 117 -9.02 1.19 2.69
N GLY A 118 -8.47 2.11 3.46
CA GLY A 118 -8.88 3.52 3.44
C GLY A 118 -8.53 4.25 2.14
N THR A 119 -7.58 3.73 1.36
CA THR A 119 -7.18 4.32 0.06
C THR A 119 -7.60 3.49 -1.15
N ASN A 120 -7.94 2.20 -0.96
CA ASN A 120 -8.37 1.32 -2.04
C ASN A 120 -9.80 0.83 -1.80
N PRO A 121 -10.81 1.39 -2.47
CA PRO A 121 -12.21 0.99 -2.28
C PRO A 121 -12.52 -0.43 -2.80
N ARG A 122 -11.60 -1.04 -3.54
CA ARG A 122 -11.75 -2.41 -4.06
C ARG A 122 -11.16 -3.48 -3.14
N ALA A 123 -10.33 -3.11 -2.18
CA ALA A 123 -9.74 -4.05 -1.23
C ALA A 123 -10.82 -4.85 -0.49
N GLY A 124 -10.70 -6.18 -0.45
CA GLY A 124 -11.69 -7.09 0.10
C GLY A 124 -12.92 -7.33 -0.81
N ARG A 125 -12.84 -6.89 -2.06
CA ARG A 125 -13.92 -7.05 -3.07
C ARG A 125 -13.40 -7.64 -4.37
N GLU A 126 -12.29 -8.33 -4.33
CA GLU A 126 -11.59 -8.90 -5.49
C GLU A 126 -12.43 -9.97 -6.21
N SER A 127 -13.36 -10.62 -5.50
CA SER A 127 -14.32 -11.57 -6.07
C SER A 127 -15.42 -10.91 -6.92
N LYS A 128 -15.59 -9.58 -6.80
CA LYS A 128 -16.55 -8.85 -7.65
C LYS A 128 -15.94 -8.63 -9.04
N PRO A 129 -16.77 -8.61 -10.08
CA PRO A 129 -16.30 -8.29 -11.42
C PRO A 129 -15.50 -6.98 -11.44
N PRO A 130 -14.46 -6.88 -12.28
CA PRO A 130 -13.75 -5.62 -12.47
C PRO A 130 -14.73 -4.52 -12.93
N ILE A 131 -14.39 -3.28 -12.60
CA ILE A 131 -15.14 -2.12 -13.08
C ILE A 131 -14.95 -2.03 -14.59
N GLY A 132 -15.98 -2.41 -15.32
CA GLY A 132 -15.97 -2.39 -16.79
C GLY A 132 -16.45 -1.05 -17.35
N THR A 133 -16.28 -0.88 -18.67
CA THR A 133 -16.82 0.26 -19.41
C THR A 133 -18.36 0.32 -19.29
N ALA A 134 -18.89 1.51 -19.13
CA ALA A 134 -20.33 1.72 -19.08
C ALA A 134 -20.98 1.40 -20.43
N SER A 135 -22.08 0.65 -20.41
CA SER A 135 -22.86 0.36 -21.64
C SER A 135 -23.49 1.61 -22.24
N GLN A 136 -23.75 2.63 -21.42
CA GLN A 136 -24.29 3.92 -21.84
C GLN A 136 -23.49 5.03 -21.13
N PRO A 137 -22.45 5.58 -21.77
CA PRO A 137 -21.73 6.74 -21.25
C PRO A 137 -22.67 7.95 -21.08
N VAL A 138 -22.48 8.67 -19.98
CA VAL A 138 -23.24 9.90 -19.67
C VAL A 138 -22.28 11.01 -19.25
N ARG A 139 -22.77 12.24 -19.23
CA ARG A 139 -22.06 13.37 -18.62
C ARG A 139 -22.37 13.37 -17.13
N LEU A 140 -21.33 13.49 -16.32
CA LEU A 140 -21.40 13.52 -14.86
C LEU A 140 -20.73 14.79 -14.34
N LEU A 141 -21.44 15.50 -13.48
CA LEU A 141 -20.86 16.57 -12.67
C LEU A 141 -20.64 16.05 -11.25
N VAL A 142 -19.39 16.05 -10.81
CA VAL A 142 -19.00 15.74 -9.43
C VAL A 142 -18.73 17.05 -8.71
N VAL A 143 -19.43 17.30 -7.61
CA VAL A 143 -19.25 18.51 -6.81
C VAL A 143 -18.55 18.15 -5.50
N GLY A 144 -17.36 18.73 -5.32
CA GLY A 144 -16.47 18.47 -4.20
C GLY A 144 -15.26 17.61 -4.57
N GLY A 145 -14.06 18.21 -4.52
CA GLY A 145 -12.77 17.59 -4.86
C GLY A 145 -12.08 16.92 -3.67
N GLY A 146 -12.83 16.48 -2.66
CA GLY A 146 -12.29 15.64 -1.59
C GLY A 146 -12.03 14.20 -2.06
N PRO A 147 -11.47 13.31 -1.19
CA PRO A 147 -11.10 11.95 -1.58
C PRO A 147 -12.22 11.16 -2.25
N ALA A 148 -13.45 11.26 -1.75
CA ALA A 148 -14.61 10.57 -2.31
C ALA A 148 -14.98 11.09 -3.70
N GLY A 149 -14.96 12.41 -3.90
CA GLY A 149 -15.27 13.02 -5.20
C GLY A 149 -14.20 12.72 -6.24
N MET A 150 -12.93 12.79 -5.87
CA MET A 150 -11.82 12.42 -6.75
C MET A 150 -11.88 10.94 -7.15
N GLU A 151 -12.13 10.03 -6.22
CA GLU A 151 -12.27 8.60 -6.52
C GLU A 151 -13.49 8.32 -7.43
N LEU A 152 -14.61 8.99 -7.18
CA LEU A 152 -15.79 8.89 -8.03
C LEU A 152 -15.49 9.40 -9.45
N ALA A 153 -14.86 10.56 -9.57
CA ALA A 153 -14.52 11.15 -10.86
C ALA A 153 -13.56 10.25 -11.66
N ALA A 154 -12.51 9.77 -11.02
CA ALA A 154 -11.55 8.84 -11.64
C ALA A 154 -12.22 7.54 -12.11
N THR A 155 -12.98 6.90 -11.22
CA THR A 155 -13.70 5.65 -11.55
C THR A 155 -14.72 5.84 -12.67
N ALA A 156 -15.45 6.96 -12.67
CA ALA A 156 -16.41 7.25 -13.71
C ALA A 156 -15.74 7.51 -15.07
N ALA A 157 -14.61 8.23 -15.09
CA ALA A 157 -13.81 8.45 -16.29
C ALA A 157 -13.23 7.15 -16.85
N GLU A 158 -12.69 6.26 -15.98
CA GLU A 158 -12.22 4.92 -16.37
C GLU A 158 -13.34 4.08 -17.01
N ARG A 159 -14.57 4.29 -16.59
CA ARG A 159 -15.75 3.64 -17.20
C ARG A 159 -16.22 4.27 -18.51
N GLY A 160 -15.59 5.34 -18.96
CA GLY A 160 -15.89 6.01 -20.21
C GLY A 160 -16.99 7.09 -20.12
N HIS A 161 -17.36 7.53 -18.91
CA HIS A 161 -18.24 8.68 -18.74
C HIS A 161 -17.46 9.99 -19.01
N GLU A 162 -18.15 11.01 -19.49
CA GLU A 162 -17.63 12.38 -19.54
C GLU A 162 -17.79 13.01 -18.16
N VAL A 163 -16.67 13.31 -17.48
CA VAL A 163 -16.69 13.73 -16.07
C VAL A 163 -16.14 15.13 -15.93
N GLU A 164 -16.88 15.97 -15.20
CA GLU A 164 -16.48 17.29 -14.77
C GLU A 164 -16.44 17.32 -13.23
N LEU A 165 -15.31 17.73 -12.63
CA LEU A 165 -15.14 17.81 -11.18
C LEU A 165 -15.00 19.27 -10.77
N TRP A 166 -15.89 19.73 -9.89
CA TRP A 166 -15.88 21.08 -9.35
C TRP A 166 -15.46 21.09 -7.89
N GLU A 167 -14.54 21.98 -7.55
CA GLU A 167 -14.07 22.21 -6.19
C GLU A 167 -14.12 23.73 -5.91
N ALA A 168 -14.61 24.10 -4.74
CA ALA A 168 -14.71 25.50 -4.32
C ALA A 168 -13.36 26.12 -3.93
N LYS A 169 -12.40 25.27 -3.52
CA LYS A 169 -11.03 25.68 -3.15
C LYS A 169 -10.09 25.53 -4.35
N PRO A 170 -8.96 26.26 -4.35
CA PRO A 170 -7.97 26.15 -5.44
C PRO A 170 -7.24 24.79 -5.48
N GLU A 171 -7.37 23.96 -4.45
CA GLU A 171 -6.69 22.69 -4.32
C GLU A 171 -7.67 21.56 -4.06
N PHE A 172 -7.42 20.39 -4.68
CA PHE A 172 -8.13 19.15 -4.39
C PHE A 172 -7.61 18.49 -3.11
N GLY A 173 -8.41 17.57 -2.54
CA GLY A 173 -8.00 16.73 -1.42
C GLY A 173 -8.85 16.91 -0.16
N GLY A 174 -9.54 18.02 -0.02
CA GLY A 174 -10.35 18.33 1.15
C GLY A 174 -9.50 18.81 2.34
N ARG A 175 -9.92 18.46 3.56
CA ARG A 175 -9.21 18.85 4.79
C ARG A 175 -8.18 17.80 5.17
#